data_4a9f64d6e8258430b88335493f890aae
#
_entry.id   4a9f64d6e8258430b88335493f890aae
#
_cell.length_a   1.000
_cell.length_b   1.000
_cell.length_c   1.000
_cell.angle_alpha   90.00
_cell.angle_beta   90.00
_cell.angle_gamma   90.00
#
_symmetry.space_group_name_H-M   'P 1'
#
loop_
_entity.id
_entity.type
_entity.pdbx_description
1 polymer ?
#
loop_
_entity_poly.entity_id
_entity_poly.type
_entity_poly.pdbx_seq_one_letter_code
_entity_poly.pdbx_strand_id
1 'polypeptide(L)'
;MTARLKDRIALVTGASRGIGRAVALAFAKQGAHVLLLARSQKALEPVDDAIKQIGGTASLIPLNLASGKSIDALGPALYERFGKLDILVANAGVLGGLSPLPHIQTVNWEKVMTINVTANWRLIRTLDPLLRRSDAGRAIFVTSGAAKSTRAYWAPYSVSKAALEALARTYANETADSDVKVNIVDPGVVATDMRAEAFPGEDPETLTPPEAIAETFVELAGPNYTETGQRIDV
;
A
#
# COMPACT_ATOMS: atom_id res chain seq x y z
N MET A 1 5.34 3.07 -25.86
CA MET A 1 4.43 2.29 -24.98
C MET A 1 3.30 3.19 -24.55
N THR A 2 2.04 2.76 -24.70
CA THR A 2 0.86 3.52 -24.24
C THR A 2 0.89 3.62 -22.71
N ALA A 3 0.71 4.81 -22.16
CA ALA A 3 0.67 5.07 -20.73
C ALA A 3 -0.65 4.48 -20.15
N ARG A 4 -0.55 3.32 -19.48
CA ARG A 4 -1.72 2.53 -19.00
C ARG A 4 -2.51 3.20 -17.89
N LEU A 5 -1.88 4.13 -17.16
CA LEU A 5 -2.48 4.84 -16.03
C LEU A 5 -2.61 6.36 -16.32
N LYS A 6 -2.65 6.73 -17.61
CA LYS A 6 -2.75 8.12 -18.03
C LYS A 6 -3.97 8.80 -17.38
N ASP A 7 -3.76 9.99 -16.82
CA ASP A 7 -4.76 10.84 -16.19
C ASP A 7 -5.45 10.22 -14.94
N ARG A 8 -4.90 9.12 -14.40
CA ARG A 8 -5.38 8.51 -13.16
C ARG A 8 -4.70 9.11 -11.94
N ILE A 9 -5.43 9.20 -10.84
CA ILE A 9 -4.96 9.70 -9.54
C ILE A 9 -4.73 8.50 -8.63
N ALA A 10 -3.48 8.30 -8.19
CA ALA A 10 -3.07 7.13 -7.43
C ALA A 10 -2.49 7.52 -6.06
N LEU A 11 -3.11 7.06 -4.98
CA LEU A 11 -2.56 7.20 -3.62
C LEU A 11 -1.73 5.97 -3.26
N VAL A 12 -0.44 6.19 -2.92
CA VAL A 12 0.45 5.12 -2.46
C VAL A 12 0.88 5.42 -1.02
N THR A 13 0.52 4.54 -0.10
CA THR A 13 0.95 4.65 1.30
C THR A 13 2.31 3.99 1.52
N GLY A 14 3.14 4.58 2.40
CA GLY A 14 4.52 4.11 2.59
C GLY A 14 5.41 4.37 1.37
N ALA A 15 5.13 5.46 0.63
CA ALA A 15 5.76 5.76 -0.66
C ALA A 15 7.23 6.21 -0.59
N SER A 16 7.79 6.44 0.61
CA SER A 16 9.13 7.00 0.75
C SER A 16 10.29 6.03 0.45
N ARG A 17 10.05 4.72 0.46
CA ARG A 17 11.08 3.68 0.26
C ARG A 17 10.48 2.32 -0.16
N GLY A 18 11.37 1.38 -0.50
CA GLY A 18 11.01 -0.01 -0.79
C GLY A 18 9.93 -0.16 -1.84
N ILE A 19 9.00 -1.07 -1.62
CA ILE A 19 7.90 -1.39 -2.55
C ILE A 19 7.06 -0.15 -2.87
N GLY A 20 6.68 0.65 -1.87
CA GLY A 20 5.86 1.83 -2.09
C GLY A 20 6.52 2.87 -3.00
N ARG A 21 7.85 3.08 -2.86
CA ARG A 21 8.63 3.94 -3.76
C ARG A 21 8.67 3.37 -5.18
N ALA A 22 8.96 2.09 -5.33
CA ALA A 22 9.03 1.45 -6.64
C ALA A 22 7.69 1.51 -7.39
N VAL A 23 6.58 1.23 -6.70
CA VAL A 23 5.23 1.34 -7.24
C VAL A 23 4.89 2.78 -7.64
N ALA A 24 5.23 3.77 -6.79
CA ALA A 24 5.00 5.18 -7.09
C ALA A 24 5.72 5.62 -8.37
N LEU A 25 6.99 5.24 -8.56
CA LEU A 25 7.75 5.51 -9.76
C LEU A 25 7.17 4.81 -11.00
N ALA A 26 6.77 3.55 -10.86
CA ALA A 26 6.15 2.80 -11.95
C ALA A 26 4.82 3.42 -12.38
N PHE A 27 3.99 3.85 -11.44
CA PHE A 27 2.71 4.52 -11.73
C PHE A 27 2.92 5.86 -12.43
N ALA A 28 3.87 6.68 -11.94
CA ALA A 28 4.22 7.95 -12.59
C ALA A 28 4.73 7.73 -14.03
N LYS A 29 5.57 6.71 -14.26
CA LYS A 29 6.04 6.32 -15.60
C LYS A 29 4.90 5.90 -16.53
N GLN A 30 3.80 5.40 -15.97
CA GLN A 30 2.58 5.03 -16.70
C GLN A 30 1.56 6.17 -16.81
N GLY A 31 1.94 7.40 -16.42
CA GLY A 31 1.14 8.60 -16.62
C GLY A 31 0.15 8.92 -15.50
N ALA A 32 0.21 8.25 -14.36
CA ALA A 32 -0.59 8.59 -13.19
C ALA A 32 -0.05 9.85 -12.48
N HIS A 33 -0.95 10.66 -11.91
CA HIS A 33 -0.58 11.63 -10.87
C HIS A 33 -0.52 10.91 -9.53
N VAL A 34 0.67 10.86 -8.90
CA VAL A 34 0.90 10.03 -7.71
C VAL A 34 0.83 10.85 -6.42
N LEU A 35 -0.07 10.47 -5.53
CA LEU A 35 -0.18 11.01 -4.19
C LEU A 35 0.73 10.19 -3.26
N LEU A 36 1.88 10.76 -2.93
CA LEU A 36 2.92 10.10 -2.12
C LEU A 36 2.62 10.28 -0.63
N LEU A 37 2.19 9.22 0.06
CA LEU A 37 1.88 9.30 1.48
C LEU A 37 2.96 8.60 2.33
N ALA A 38 3.58 9.37 3.24
CA ALA A 38 4.44 8.87 4.32
C ALA A 38 4.47 9.86 5.49
N ARG A 39 5.12 9.48 6.61
CA ARG A 39 5.16 10.31 7.84
C ARG A 39 5.95 11.60 7.68
N SER A 40 7.00 11.59 6.88
CA SER A 40 7.96 12.69 6.74
C SER A 40 7.93 13.24 5.34
N GLN A 41 7.68 14.54 5.19
CA GLN A 41 7.80 15.23 3.93
C GLN A 41 9.21 15.09 3.34
N LYS A 42 10.24 15.34 4.16
CA LYS A 42 11.65 15.21 3.76
C LYS A 42 11.99 13.83 3.16
N ALA A 43 11.31 12.76 3.61
CA ALA A 43 11.50 11.42 3.07
C ALA A 43 10.75 11.18 1.74
N LEU A 44 9.78 12.04 1.41
CA LEU A 44 9.04 11.98 0.14
C LEU A 44 9.68 12.82 -0.97
N GLU A 45 10.41 13.88 -0.62
CA GLU A 45 11.05 14.79 -1.59
C GLU A 45 11.94 14.07 -2.60
N PRO A 46 12.82 13.13 -2.23
CA PRO A 46 13.64 12.40 -3.21
C PRO A 46 12.81 11.54 -4.18
N VAL A 47 11.63 11.09 -3.77
CA VAL A 47 10.73 10.31 -4.64
C VAL A 47 10.00 11.24 -5.62
N ASP A 48 9.56 12.40 -5.16
CA ASP A 48 8.97 13.44 -5.99
C ASP A 48 9.96 13.93 -7.06
N ASP A 49 11.22 14.19 -6.66
CA ASP A 49 12.28 14.58 -7.58
C ASP A 49 12.55 13.50 -8.64
N ALA A 50 12.59 12.22 -8.24
CA ALA A 50 12.75 11.12 -9.18
C ALA A 50 11.55 10.99 -10.14
N ILE A 51 10.33 11.25 -9.67
CA ILE A 51 9.12 11.27 -10.52
C ILE A 51 9.20 12.44 -11.53
N LYS A 52 9.63 13.62 -11.10
CA LYS A 52 9.81 14.78 -11.99
C LYS A 52 10.88 14.51 -13.06
N GLN A 53 11.99 13.84 -12.69
CA GLN A 53 13.06 13.50 -13.64
C GLN A 53 12.58 12.58 -14.77
N ILE A 54 11.59 11.75 -14.55
CA ILE A 54 10.99 10.90 -15.59
C ILE A 54 9.78 11.55 -16.28
N GLY A 55 9.54 12.85 -16.05
CA GLY A 55 8.44 13.62 -16.64
C GLY A 55 7.07 13.35 -16.02
N GLY A 56 7.00 12.67 -14.87
CA GLY A 56 5.76 12.41 -14.12
C GLY A 56 5.37 13.55 -13.19
N THR A 57 4.25 13.37 -12.49
CA THR A 57 3.74 14.35 -11.50
C THR A 57 3.37 13.67 -10.20
N ALA A 58 3.65 14.34 -9.07
CA ALA A 58 3.26 13.86 -7.76
C ALA A 58 2.77 14.98 -6.84
N SER A 59 2.11 14.59 -5.75
CA SER A 59 1.79 15.45 -4.60
C SER A 59 2.21 14.76 -3.32
N LEU A 60 2.90 15.48 -2.44
CA LEU A 60 3.37 14.96 -1.18
C LEU A 60 2.27 15.07 -0.12
N ILE A 61 2.01 13.99 0.59
CA ILE A 61 1.04 13.92 1.69
C ILE A 61 1.77 13.44 2.95
N PRO A 62 2.37 14.37 3.73
CA PRO A 62 2.98 14.03 5.00
C PRO A 62 1.88 13.70 6.02
N LEU A 63 1.66 12.40 6.30
CA LEU A 63 0.60 11.92 7.17
C LEU A 63 1.07 10.73 8.00
N ASN A 64 0.81 10.77 9.30
CA ASN A 64 1.05 9.64 10.20
C ASN A 64 -0.19 8.73 10.26
N LEU A 65 -0.07 7.51 9.75
CA LEU A 65 -1.14 6.51 9.77
C LEU A 65 -1.54 6.02 11.17
N ALA A 66 -0.77 6.35 12.21
CA ALA A 66 -1.20 6.13 13.60
C ALA A 66 -2.23 7.18 14.06
N SER A 67 -2.39 8.29 13.34
CA SER A 67 -3.38 9.32 13.65
C SER A 67 -4.69 9.09 12.90
N GLY A 68 -5.65 8.45 13.55
CA GLY A 68 -6.98 8.21 12.93
C GLY A 68 -7.66 9.50 12.45
N LYS A 69 -7.54 10.59 13.24
CA LYS A 69 -8.10 11.92 12.85
C LYS A 69 -7.50 12.43 11.55
N SER A 70 -6.18 12.24 11.35
CA SER A 70 -5.50 12.68 10.12
C SER A 70 -5.93 11.84 8.91
N ILE A 71 -6.14 10.53 9.08
CA ILE A 71 -6.66 9.66 8.01
C ILE A 71 -8.09 10.07 7.64
N ASP A 72 -8.95 10.31 8.64
CA ASP A 72 -10.36 10.67 8.40
C ASP A 72 -10.50 12.00 7.64
N ALA A 73 -9.57 12.94 7.84
CA ALA A 73 -9.54 14.22 7.12
C ALA A 73 -9.01 14.10 5.67
N LEU A 74 -8.36 12.98 5.32
CA LEU A 74 -7.72 12.81 4.01
C LEU A 74 -8.76 12.75 2.87
N GLY A 75 -9.84 12.00 3.04
CA GLY A 75 -10.88 11.86 2.02
C GLY A 75 -11.50 13.21 1.61
N PRO A 76 -12.02 14.00 2.56
CA PRO A 76 -12.51 15.35 2.25
C PRO A 76 -11.50 16.23 1.53
N ALA A 77 -10.24 16.26 1.98
CA ALA A 77 -9.19 17.06 1.35
C ALA A 77 -8.87 16.60 -0.09
N LEU A 78 -8.86 15.30 -0.35
CA LEU A 78 -8.67 14.77 -1.70
C LEU A 78 -9.89 15.04 -2.59
N TYR A 79 -11.09 14.96 -2.03
CA TYR A 79 -12.31 15.30 -2.77
C TYR A 79 -12.30 16.76 -3.23
N GLU A 80 -11.98 17.68 -2.33
CA GLU A 80 -11.90 19.11 -2.66
C GLU A 80 -10.89 19.40 -3.77
N ARG A 81 -9.75 18.71 -3.77
CA ARG A 81 -8.66 18.97 -4.71
C ARG A 81 -8.80 18.23 -6.04
N PHE A 82 -9.28 16.99 -6.02
CA PHE A 82 -9.26 16.09 -7.17
C PHE A 82 -10.62 15.57 -7.60
N GLY A 83 -11.65 15.64 -6.73
CA GLY A 83 -12.99 15.16 -6.99
C GLY A 83 -13.17 13.65 -6.98
N LYS A 84 -12.11 12.88 -7.20
CA LYS A 84 -12.07 11.40 -7.24
C LYS A 84 -10.72 10.86 -6.79
N LEU A 85 -10.65 9.56 -6.60
CA LEU A 85 -9.42 8.77 -6.50
C LEU A 85 -9.58 7.55 -7.38
N ASP A 86 -8.61 7.28 -8.24
CA ASP A 86 -8.68 6.12 -9.14
C ASP A 86 -8.02 4.88 -8.54
N ILE A 87 -6.91 5.07 -7.80
CA ILE A 87 -6.10 3.96 -7.30
C ILE A 87 -5.69 4.22 -5.85
N LEU A 88 -5.91 3.23 -4.98
CA LEU A 88 -5.34 3.14 -3.64
C LEU A 88 -4.36 1.98 -3.58
N VAL A 89 -3.10 2.24 -3.23
CA VAL A 89 -2.13 1.21 -2.84
C VAL A 89 -1.87 1.30 -1.34
N ALA A 90 -2.48 0.39 -0.59
CA ALA A 90 -2.35 0.26 0.86
C ALA A 90 -1.11 -0.60 1.18
N ASN A 91 0.08 0.00 1.02
CA ASN A 91 1.37 -0.69 1.17
C ASN A 91 2.03 -0.45 2.54
N ALA A 92 1.77 0.68 3.19
CA ALA A 92 2.40 0.99 4.46
C ALA A 92 2.18 -0.10 5.52
N GLY A 93 3.25 -0.47 6.21
CA GLY A 93 3.21 -1.44 7.29
C GLY A 93 4.44 -1.37 8.19
N VAL A 94 4.36 -2.02 9.33
CA VAL A 94 5.47 -2.17 10.30
C VAL A 94 5.56 -3.61 10.76
N LEU A 95 6.79 -4.09 11.00
CA LEU A 95 7.05 -5.46 11.48
C LEU A 95 6.67 -5.62 12.97
N GLY A 96 7.03 -4.64 13.82
CA GLY A 96 6.72 -4.63 15.24
C GLY A 96 7.67 -5.41 16.14
N GLY A 97 8.79 -5.86 15.56
CA GLY A 97 9.78 -6.70 16.25
C GLY A 97 9.37 -8.17 16.36
N LEU A 98 10.38 -9.04 16.39
CA LEU A 98 10.20 -10.49 16.53
C LEU A 98 10.36 -10.90 18.00
N SER A 99 9.34 -11.56 18.57
CA SER A 99 9.34 -11.94 19.98
C SER A 99 8.46 -13.17 20.25
N PRO A 100 8.79 -14.00 21.23
CA PRO A 100 7.86 -15.01 21.72
C PRO A 100 6.52 -14.39 22.11
N LEU A 101 5.41 -15.05 21.75
CA LEU A 101 4.05 -14.53 21.95
C LEU A 101 3.77 -14.00 23.37
N PRO A 102 4.17 -14.69 24.46
CA PRO A 102 3.96 -14.20 25.82
C PRO A 102 4.79 -12.96 26.20
N HIS A 103 5.82 -12.63 25.42
CA HIS A 103 6.76 -11.54 25.72
C HIS A 103 6.56 -10.31 24.84
N ILE A 104 5.55 -10.33 23.98
CA ILE A 104 5.23 -9.19 23.13
C ILE A 104 4.79 -8.01 24.00
N GLN A 105 5.49 -6.89 23.86
CA GLN A 105 5.12 -5.65 24.55
C GLN A 105 3.80 -5.10 23.98
N THR A 106 2.87 -4.73 24.84
CA THR A 106 1.57 -4.19 24.45
C THR A 106 1.69 -3.03 23.46
N VAL A 107 2.64 -2.11 23.68
CA VAL A 107 2.88 -0.98 22.77
C VAL A 107 3.26 -1.41 21.36
N ASN A 108 4.01 -2.50 21.20
CA ASN A 108 4.39 -3.03 19.89
C ASN A 108 3.20 -3.69 19.19
N TRP A 109 2.41 -4.46 19.94
CA TRP A 109 1.18 -5.07 19.45
C TRP A 109 0.21 -3.98 18.93
N GLU A 110 -0.09 -2.99 19.78
CA GLU A 110 -1.01 -1.90 19.46
C GLU A 110 -0.53 -1.09 18.25
N LYS A 111 0.77 -0.80 18.17
CA LYS A 111 1.37 -0.10 17.04
C LYS A 111 1.18 -0.88 15.73
N VAL A 112 1.44 -2.19 15.74
CA VAL A 112 1.27 -3.03 14.55
C VAL A 112 -0.19 -3.08 14.12
N MET A 113 -1.11 -3.35 15.04
CA MET A 113 -2.55 -3.39 14.76
C MET A 113 -3.07 -2.04 14.28
N THR A 114 -2.61 -0.95 14.88
CA THR A 114 -3.00 0.40 14.49
C THR A 114 -2.60 0.72 13.05
N ILE A 115 -1.34 0.43 12.67
CA ILE A 115 -0.81 0.80 11.35
C ILE A 115 -1.23 -0.20 10.27
N ASN A 116 -1.11 -1.52 10.56
CA ASN A 116 -1.33 -2.53 9.53
C ASN A 116 -2.81 -2.86 9.30
N VAL A 117 -3.67 -2.63 10.29
CA VAL A 117 -5.10 -2.99 10.24
C VAL A 117 -6.01 -1.77 10.35
N THR A 118 -6.00 -1.08 11.51
CA THR A 118 -6.94 0.01 11.79
C THR A 118 -6.80 1.17 10.80
N ALA A 119 -5.56 1.52 10.44
CA ALA A 119 -5.32 2.56 9.44
C ALA A 119 -5.90 2.19 8.08
N ASN A 120 -5.78 0.93 7.65
CA ASN A 120 -6.33 0.47 6.38
C ASN A 120 -7.86 0.47 6.37
N TRP A 121 -8.51 0.06 7.47
CA TRP A 121 -9.95 0.23 7.61
C TRP A 121 -10.38 1.71 7.51
N ARG A 122 -9.65 2.62 8.16
CA ARG A 122 -9.94 4.07 8.06
C ARG A 122 -9.71 4.61 6.65
N LEU A 123 -8.65 4.15 5.95
CA LEU A 123 -8.42 4.51 4.55
C LEU A 123 -9.58 4.04 3.66
N ILE A 124 -10.06 2.81 3.81
CA ILE A 124 -11.26 2.34 3.10
C ILE A 124 -12.42 3.28 3.38
N ARG A 125 -12.75 3.52 4.66
CA ARG A 125 -13.89 4.34 5.08
C ARG A 125 -13.87 5.75 4.49
N THR A 126 -12.70 6.40 4.45
CA THR A 126 -12.61 7.79 3.98
C THR A 126 -12.44 7.90 2.47
N LEU A 127 -11.90 6.86 1.79
CA LEU A 127 -11.56 6.89 0.37
C LEU A 127 -12.55 6.13 -0.53
N ASP A 128 -13.37 5.21 0.00
CA ASP A 128 -14.40 4.50 -0.77
C ASP A 128 -15.29 5.44 -1.58
N PRO A 129 -15.81 6.56 -1.03
CA PRO A 129 -16.62 7.49 -1.81
C PRO A 129 -15.88 8.09 -3.02
N LEU A 130 -14.55 8.26 -2.93
CA LEU A 130 -13.74 8.78 -4.03
C LEU A 130 -13.42 7.69 -5.06
N LEU A 131 -13.14 6.46 -4.60
CA LEU A 131 -12.91 5.30 -5.49
C LEU A 131 -14.16 4.99 -6.32
N ARG A 132 -15.35 5.11 -5.73
CA ARG A 132 -16.64 4.93 -6.43
C ARG A 132 -16.97 6.05 -7.43
N ARG A 133 -16.28 7.18 -7.37
CA ARG A 133 -16.38 8.26 -8.38
C ARG A 133 -15.44 8.04 -9.57
N SER A 134 -14.54 7.09 -9.48
CA SER A 134 -13.70 6.67 -10.60
C SER A 134 -14.51 5.78 -11.56
N ASP A 135 -14.23 5.91 -12.83
CA ASP A 135 -14.73 5.00 -13.88
C ASP A 135 -14.16 3.57 -13.77
N ALA A 136 -13.09 3.41 -13.00
CA ALA A 136 -12.43 2.14 -12.74
C ALA A 136 -11.61 2.20 -11.43
N GLY A 137 -12.27 2.27 -10.28
CA GLY A 137 -11.62 2.32 -8.97
C GLY A 137 -10.80 1.07 -8.69
N ARG A 138 -9.58 1.22 -8.13
CA ARG A 138 -8.68 0.10 -7.79
C ARG A 138 -8.15 0.25 -6.38
N ALA A 139 -8.33 -0.77 -5.56
CA ALA A 139 -7.76 -0.82 -4.21
C ALA A 139 -6.85 -2.06 -4.09
N ILE A 140 -5.57 -1.84 -3.85
CA ILE A 140 -4.55 -2.89 -3.80
C ILE A 140 -3.95 -2.89 -2.40
N PHE A 141 -4.10 -4.02 -1.68
CA PHE A 141 -3.60 -4.20 -0.32
C PHE A 141 -2.36 -5.09 -0.32
N VAL A 142 -1.26 -4.61 0.26
CA VAL A 142 -0.01 -5.37 0.32
C VAL A 142 0.01 -6.24 1.57
N THR A 143 -0.07 -7.54 1.38
CA THR A 143 0.01 -8.56 2.43
C THR A 143 1.43 -9.11 2.58
N SER A 144 1.57 -10.33 3.01
CA SER A 144 2.82 -11.08 3.16
C SER A 144 2.52 -12.56 3.31
N GLY A 145 3.45 -13.43 2.92
CA GLY A 145 3.44 -14.85 3.25
C GLY A 145 3.30 -15.13 4.76
N ALA A 146 3.67 -14.17 5.60
CA ALA A 146 3.48 -14.23 7.04
C ALA A 146 2.00 -14.35 7.47
N ALA A 147 1.05 -13.91 6.64
CA ALA A 147 -0.39 -14.08 6.89
C ALA A 147 -0.82 -15.57 6.96
N LYS A 148 -0.10 -16.44 6.24
CA LYS A 148 -0.39 -17.88 6.15
C LYS A 148 0.59 -18.75 6.92
N SER A 149 1.85 -18.31 7.10
CA SER A 149 2.95 -19.18 7.55
C SER A 149 2.96 -19.45 9.04
N THR A 150 2.25 -18.67 9.86
CA THR A 150 2.19 -18.80 11.34
C THR A 150 3.57 -19.04 12.00
N ARG A 151 4.62 -18.40 11.46
CA ARG A 151 6.00 -18.61 11.88
C ARG A 151 6.21 -18.15 13.32
N ALA A 152 6.96 -18.93 14.12
CA ALA A 152 7.32 -18.56 15.50
C ALA A 152 7.94 -17.14 15.56
N TYR A 153 7.61 -16.40 16.59
CA TYR A 153 8.06 -15.02 16.89
C TYR A 153 7.45 -13.91 16.02
N TRP A 154 6.62 -14.22 15.03
CA TRP A 154 6.07 -13.27 14.07
C TRP A 154 4.66 -12.79 14.40
N ALA A 155 4.13 -13.11 15.60
CA ALA A 155 2.71 -13.02 15.88
C ALA A 155 2.07 -11.64 15.59
N PRO A 156 2.60 -10.48 16.01
CA PRO A 156 1.94 -9.21 15.71
C PRO A 156 1.79 -8.98 14.21
N TYR A 157 2.87 -9.23 13.45
CA TYR A 157 2.88 -9.03 12.01
C TYR A 157 1.96 -10.02 11.30
N SER A 158 2.10 -11.32 11.58
CA SER A 158 1.29 -12.38 10.96
C SER A 158 -0.20 -12.18 11.20
N VAL A 159 -0.59 -11.90 12.45
CA VAL A 159 -1.99 -11.61 12.80
C VAL A 159 -2.50 -10.38 12.07
N SER A 160 -1.71 -9.31 12.02
CA SER A 160 -2.11 -8.09 11.32
C SER A 160 -2.28 -8.28 9.81
N LYS A 161 -1.41 -9.09 9.17
CA LYS A 161 -1.52 -9.35 7.74
C LYS A 161 -2.68 -10.30 7.41
N ALA A 162 -2.95 -11.29 8.26
CA ALA A 162 -4.15 -12.12 8.14
C ALA A 162 -5.44 -11.29 8.29
N ALA A 163 -5.47 -10.38 9.28
CA ALA A 163 -6.59 -9.46 9.47
C ALA A 163 -6.77 -8.50 8.28
N LEU A 164 -5.66 -8.00 7.71
CA LEU A 164 -5.68 -7.16 6.51
C LEU A 164 -6.25 -7.91 5.30
N GLU A 165 -5.89 -9.18 5.11
CA GLU A 165 -6.46 -10.00 4.02
C GLU A 165 -7.97 -10.20 4.20
N ALA A 166 -8.43 -10.49 5.42
CA ALA A 166 -9.85 -10.60 5.71
C ALA A 166 -10.58 -9.28 5.42
N LEU A 167 -10.02 -8.14 5.87
CA LEU A 167 -10.56 -6.80 5.61
C LEU A 167 -10.67 -6.52 4.10
N ALA A 168 -9.61 -6.80 3.33
CA ALA A 168 -9.59 -6.57 1.89
C ALA A 168 -10.60 -7.45 1.14
N ARG A 169 -10.75 -8.73 1.52
CA ARG A 169 -11.75 -9.63 0.92
C ARG A 169 -13.18 -9.21 1.25
N THR A 170 -13.43 -8.76 2.50
CA THR A 170 -14.73 -8.21 2.87
C THR A 170 -15.06 -6.99 2.01
N TYR A 171 -14.12 -6.06 1.85
CA TYR A 171 -14.32 -4.89 1.01
C TYR A 171 -14.51 -5.25 -0.46
N ALA A 172 -13.80 -6.26 -0.99
CA ALA A 172 -14.01 -6.78 -2.35
C ALA A 172 -15.46 -7.29 -2.55
N ASN A 173 -16.00 -8.02 -1.57
CA ASN A 173 -17.37 -8.52 -1.62
C ASN A 173 -18.40 -7.36 -1.54
N GLU A 174 -18.14 -6.35 -0.72
CA GLU A 174 -19.02 -5.17 -0.59
C GLU A 174 -19.01 -4.27 -1.83
N THR A 175 -17.99 -4.37 -2.68
CA THR A 175 -17.84 -3.61 -3.93
C THR A 175 -18.06 -4.44 -5.18
N ALA A 176 -18.49 -5.71 -5.07
CA ALA A 176 -18.60 -6.66 -6.18
C ALA A 176 -19.43 -6.12 -7.35
N ASP A 177 -20.55 -5.46 -7.04
CA ASP A 177 -21.49 -4.89 -8.00
C ASP A 177 -21.14 -3.43 -8.42
N SER A 178 -19.88 -3.00 -8.19
CA SER A 178 -19.41 -1.67 -8.54
C SER A 178 -18.18 -1.71 -9.46
N ASP A 179 -17.77 -0.54 -9.97
CA ASP A 179 -16.55 -0.39 -10.77
C ASP A 179 -15.27 -0.46 -9.92
N VAL A 180 -15.37 -0.54 -8.60
CA VAL A 180 -14.25 -0.69 -7.69
C VAL A 180 -13.81 -2.15 -7.63
N LYS A 181 -12.55 -2.43 -7.98
CA LYS A 181 -11.95 -3.76 -7.85
C LYS A 181 -10.89 -3.74 -6.75
N VAL A 182 -10.96 -4.72 -5.87
CA VAL A 182 -10.13 -4.80 -4.66
C VAL A 182 -9.31 -6.08 -4.70
N ASN A 183 -7.98 -5.96 -4.65
CA ASN A 183 -7.10 -7.10 -4.72
C ASN A 183 -5.97 -7.03 -3.68
N ILE A 184 -5.34 -8.17 -3.43
CA ILE A 184 -4.31 -8.35 -2.42
C ILE A 184 -3.04 -8.82 -3.12
N VAL A 185 -1.89 -8.20 -2.80
CA VAL A 185 -0.58 -8.60 -3.33
C VAL A 185 0.28 -9.12 -2.19
N ASP A 186 0.74 -10.36 -2.30
CA ASP A 186 1.89 -10.86 -1.54
C ASP A 186 3.15 -10.64 -2.39
N PRO A 187 4.02 -9.72 -1.98
CA PRO A 187 5.19 -9.39 -2.77
C PRO A 187 6.30 -10.44 -2.72
N GLY A 188 6.12 -11.51 -1.95
CA GLY A 188 7.17 -12.51 -1.72
C GLY A 188 8.34 -11.95 -0.90
N VAL A 189 9.54 -12.40 -1.24
CA VAL A 189 10.79 -12.00 -0.56
C VAL A 189 11.46 -10.88 -1.35
N VAL A 190 11.34 -9.65 -0.85
CA VAL A 190 11.80 -8.42 -1.52
C VAL A 190 12.87 -7.71 -0.69
N ALA A 191 13.91 -7.21 -1.35
CA ALA A 191 15.00 -6.42 -0.77
C ALA A 191 14.46 -5.08 -0.21
N THR A 192 14.16 -5.04 1.08
CA THR A 192 13.62 -3.87 1.78
C THR A 192 14.24 -3.74 3.16
N ASP A 193 14.20 -2.53 3.73
CA ASP A 193 14.65 -2.32 5.12
C ASP A 193 13.90 -3.20 6.12
N MET A 194 12.59 -3.46 5.88
CA MET A 194 11.80 -4.37 6.72
C MET A 194 12.30 -5.81 6.62
N ARG A 195 12.75 -6.24 5.44
CA ARG A 195 13.35 -7.57 5.27
C ARG A 195 14.69 -7.65 5.99
N ALA A 196 15.54 -6.64 5.87
CA ALA A 196 16.83 -6.55 6.58
C ALA A 196 16.64 -6.51 8.11
N GLU A 197 15.58 -5.83 8.61
CA GLU A 197 15.21 -5.85 10.04
C GLU A 197 14.83 -7.28 10.50
N ALA A 198 14.08 -8.02 9.69
CA ALA A 198 13.63 -9.37 10.03
C ALA A 198 14.73 -10.44 9.88
N PHE A 199 15.66 -10.25 8.96
CA PHE A 199 16.74 -11.19 8.59
C PHE A 199 18.06 -10.46 8.40
N PRO A 200 18.71 -9.98 9.47
CA PRO A 200 19.89 -9.10 9.38
C PRO A 200 21.14 -9.78 8.80
N GLY A 201 21.15 -11.10 8.66
CA GLY A 201 22.25 -11.85 8.05
C GLY A 201 22.02 -12.26 6.59
N GLU A 202 20.92 -11.85 5.98
CA GLU A 202 20.58 -12.21 4.60
C GLU A 202 21.22 -11.23 3.62
N ASP A 203 21.81 -11.77 2.54
CA ASP A 203 22.43 -10.94 1.50
C ASP A 203 21.36 -10.27 0.64
N PRO A 204 21.25 -8.93 0.66
CA PRO A 204 20.23 -8.21 -0.11
C PRO A 204 20.33 -8.42 -1.63
N GLU A 205 21.52 -8.74 -2.16
CA GLU A 205 21.73 -8.95 -3.60
C GLU A 205 21.09 -10.24 -4.11
N THR A 206 20.79 -11.18 -3.20
CA THR A 206 20.08 -12.43 -3.54
C THR A 206 18.55 -12.28 -3.58
N LEU A 207 18.04 -11.12 -3.15
CA LEU A 207 16.62 -10.87 -3.01
C LEU A 207 16.05 -10.16 -4.25
N THR A 208 14.76 -10.38 -4.49
CA THR A 208 14.03 -9.65 -5.55
C THR A 208 14.05 -8.14 -5.25
N PRO A 209 14.52 -7.29 -6.18
CA PRO A 209 14.45 -5.84 -5.97
C PRO A 209 12.99 -5.34 -6.04
N PRO A 210 12.63 -4.29 -5.28
CA PRO A 210 11.27 -3.73 -5.29
C PRO A 210 10.73 -3.35 -6.66
N GLU A 211 11.61 -2.92 -7.55
CA GLU A 211 11.29 -2.52 -8.92
C GLU A 211 10.77 -3.69 -9.77
N ALA A 212 11.24 -4.92 -9.52
CA ALA A 212 10.84 -6.10 -10.28
C ALA A 212 9.37 -6.48 -10.08
N ILE A 213 8.81 -6.16 -8.92
CA ILE A 213 7.40 -6.47 -8.61
C ILE A 213 6.43 -5.33 -8.94
N ALA A 214 6.96 -4.14 -9.27
CA ALA A 214 6.13 -2.95 -9.50
C ALA A 214 5.19 -3.10 -10.71
N GLU A 215 5.56 -3.93 -11.70
CA GLU A 215 4.75 -4.20 -12.87
C GLU A 215 3.42 -4.88 -12.53
N THR A 216 3.40 -5.80 -11.57
CA THR A 216 2.16 -6.41 -11.06
C THR A 216 1.18 -5.36 -10.53
N PHE A 217 1.69 -4.35 -9.83
CA PHE A 217 0.84 -3.25 -9.34
C PHE A 217 0.29 -2.40 -10.50
N VAL A 218 1.08 -2.17 -11.55
CA VAL A 218 0.62 -1.44 -12.74
C VAL A 218 -0.49 -2.21 -13.45
N GLU A 219 -0.38 -3.52 -13.57
CA GLU A 219 -1.41 -4.38 -14.15
C GLU A 219 -2.71 -4.30 -13.34
N LEU A 220 -2.63 -4.52 -12.02
CA LEU A 220 -3.78 -4.48 -11.12
C LEU A 220 -4.44 -3.09 -11.03
N ALA A 221 -3.67 -2.02 -11.24
CA ALA A 221 -4.14 -0.64 -11.25
C ALA A 221 -4.79 -0.24 -12.58
N GLY A 222 -4.60 -1.03 -13.63
CA GLY A 222 -5.12 -0.76 -14.96
C GLY A 222 -6.65 -0.74 -15.03
N PRO A 223 -7.26 0.15 -15.84
CA PRO A 223 -8.71 0.24 -15.95
C PRO A 223 -9.34 -1.04 -16.55
N ASN A 224 -8.57 -1.81 -17.30
CA ASN A 224 -9.04 -3.04 -17.93
C ASN A 224 -8.92 -4.28 -17.03
N TYR A 225 -8.36 -4.16 -15.83
CA TYR A 225 -8.31 -5.26 -14.88
C TYR A 225 -9.66 -5.43 -14.19
N THR A 226 -10.32 -6.57 -14.36
CA THR A 226 -11.71 -6.79 -13.96
C THR A 226 -11.87 -7.71 -12.74
N GLU A 227 -10.82 -8.45 -12.37
CA GLU A 227 -10.87 -9.37 -11.24
C GLU A 227 -10.89 -8.61 -9.90
N THR A 228 -11.63 -9.16 -8.93
CA THR A 228 -11.72 -8.62 -7.57
C THR A 228 -11.63 -9.75 -6.55
N GLY A 229 -11.17 -9.44 -5.32
CA GLY A 229 -11.01 -10.42 -4.24
C GLY A 229 -9.82 -11.35 -4.41
N GLN A 230 -9.00 -11.17 -5.44
CA GLN A 230 -7.86 -12.04 -5.74
C GLN A 230 -6.69 -11.76 -4.79
N ARG A 231 -5.94 -12.82 -4.45
CA ARG A 231 -4.62 -12.73 -3.84
C ARG A 231 -3.59 -13.17 -4.87
N ILE A 232 -2.75 -12.24 -5.23
CA ILE A 232 -1.68 -12.41 -6.21
C ILE A 232 -0.36 -12.60 -5.44
N ASP A 233 0.27 -13.74 -5.61
CA ASP A 233 1.59 -14.06 -5.08
C ASP A 233 2.63 -13.77 -6.19
N VAL A 234 3.60 -12.86 -5.93
CA VAL A 234 4.60 -12.38 -6.92
C VAL A 234 5.93 -13.08 -6.71
#